data_8d24752cb240ab552264eb0b1837e8d0
#
_entry.id   8d24752cb240ab552264eb0b1837e8d0
#
_cell.length_a   1.000
_cell.length_b   1.000
_cell.length_c   1.000
_cell.angle_alpha   90.00
_cell.angle_beta   90.00
_cell.angle_gamma   90.00
#
_symmetry.space_group_name_H-M   'P 1'
#
loop_
_entity.id
_entity.type
_entity.pdbx_description
1 polymer ?
#
loop_
_entity_poly.entity_id
_entity_poly.type
_entity_poly.pdbx_seq_one_letter_code
_entity_poly.pdbx_strand_id
1 'polypeptide(L)'
;MTTENSMAWPAGYRILPRNNTLSADLVQAFREIPVAVAGDCVGRCIGAMGLTSYHPDLRTVLCGPALTVRVRPGDNLMIHKAMMMAQPGDVIVIDGGGDLTQALVGGLMRVTALAMKLEGFVIDGAVRDLVDWAEGGMPMFARGHTHRGPSKEGPGEINVPIACAGLAVCPGDLILGDADGVIAISADEVASLLPKVQAHLAREAGIRATNMRGTSDPERFDSMLRAKGLPV
;
A
#
# COMPACT_ATOMS: atom_id res chain seq x y z
N MET A 1 7.37 16.73 -41.35
CA MET A 1 7.64 17.09 -39.96
C MET A 1 6.32 17.53 -39.34
N THR A 2 5.60 16.60 -38.76
CA THR A 2 4.36 16.89 -38.01
C THR A 2 4.78 17.31 -36.61
N THR A 3 4.64 18.60 -36.31
CA THR A 3 4.76 19.13 -34.94
C THR A 3 3.64 18.51 -34.11
N GLU A 4 3.97 17.50 -33.28
CA GLU A 4 3.12 17.10 -32.15
C GLU A 4 2.96 18.33 -31.26
N ASN A 5 1.78 18.89 -31.32
CA ASN A 5 1.36 19.97 -30.43
C ASN A 5 1.19 19.35 -29.06
N SER A 6 2.26 19.22 -28.27
CA SER A 6 2.18 18.78 -26.90
C SER A 6 1.40 19.84 -26.13
N MET A 7 0.09 19.66 -26.01
CA MET A 7 -0.71 20.48 -25.10
C MET A 7 -0.09 20.37 -23.72
N ALA A 8 0.53 21.47 -23.26
CA ALA A 8 1.07 21.55 -21.92
C ALA A 8 -0.11 21.41 -20.92
N TRP A 9 0.03 20.50 -19.96
CA TRP A 9 -0.94 20.38 -18.90
C TRP A 9 -1.08 21.69 -18.13
N PRO A 10 -2.28 22.11 -17.75
CA PRO A 10 -2.43 23.23 -16.80
C PRO A 10 -1.64 22.98 -15.53
N ALA A 11 -1.16 24.06 -14.90
CA ALA A 11 -0.38 23.96 -13.68
C ALA A 11 -1.08 23.09 -12.61
N GLY A 12 -0.35 22.15 -12.04
CA GLY A 12 -0.86 21.22 -11.02
C GLY A 12 -1.64 20.01 -11.57
N TYR A 13 -1.82 19.89 -12.90
CA TYR A 13 -2.40 18.71 -13.52
C TYR A 13 -1.34 17.93 -14.29
N ARG A 14 -1.33 16.62 -14.11
CA ARG A 14 -0.47 15.71 -14.87
C ARG A 14 -1.06 14.30 -14.87
N ILE A 15 -1.15 13.69 -16.04
CA ILE A 15 -1.59 12.31 -16.18
C ILE A 15 -0.55 11.59 -17.03
N LEU A 16 0.18 10.66 -16.40
CA LEU A 16 1.12 9.79 -17.08
C LEU A 16 0.48 8.44 -17.39
N PRO A 17 0.96 7.71 -18.40
CA PRO A 17 0.52 6.36 -18.67
C PRO A 17 0.73 5.45 -17.45
N ARG A 18 -0.14 4.46 -17.30
CA ARG A 18 0.06 3.39 -16.31
C ARG A 18 1.34 2.63 -16.66
N ASN A 19 2.20 2.43 -15.68
CA ASN A 19 3.38 1.59 -15.79
C ASN A 19 3.28 0.46 -14.76
N ASN A 20 3.34 -0.80 -15.23
CA ASN A 20 3.43 -1.97 -14.37
C ASN A 20 4.33 -3.01 -15.06
N THR A 21 5.40 -3.36 -14.40
CA THR A 21 6.38 -4.37 -14.84
C THR A 21 6.31 -5.67 -14.04
N LEU A 22 5.47 -5.72 -12.99
CA LEU A 22 5.33 -6.88 -12.13
C LEU A 22 4.50 -7.96 -12.83
N SER A 23 5.02 -9.20 -12.83
CA SER A 23 4.25 -10.35 -13.30
C SER A 23 3.19 -10.76 -12.26
N ALA A 24 2.10 -11.36 -12.75
CA ALA A 24 1.05 -11.88 -11.87
C ALA A 24 1.59 -12.94 -10.89
N ASP A 25 2.52 -13.79 -11.32
CA ASP A 25 3.13 -14.83 -10.48
C ASP A 25 3.94 -14.22 -9.34
N LEU A 26 4.65 -13.12 -9.61
CA LEU A 26 5.43 -12.42 -8.61
C LEU A 26 4.54 -11.74 -7.57
N VAL A 27 3.48 -11.08 -8.00
CA VAL A 27 2.46 -10.50 -7.10
C VAL A 27 1.82 -11.59 -6.25
N GLN A 28 1.43 -12.73 -6.86
CA GLN A 28 0.84 -13.84 -6.13
C GLN A 28 1.79 -14.44 -5.09
N ALA A 29 3.10 -14.53 -5.39
CA ALA A 29 4.09 -15.03 -4.43
C ALA A 29 4.21 -14.12 -3.20
N PHE A 30 4.05 -12.81 -3.35
CA PHE A 30 4.08 -11.86 -2.23
C PHE A 30 2.78 -11.83 -1.43
N ARG A 31 1.65 -12.23 -2.00
CA ARG A 31 0.35 -12.27 -1.30
C ARG A 31 0.35 -13.18 -0.06
N GLU A 32 1.20 -14.19 -0.05
CA GLU A 32 1.35 -15.13 1.07
C GLU A 32 2.37 -14.65 2.14
N ILE A 33 2.95 -13.47 1.94
CA ILE A 33 4.02 -12.94 2.79
C ILE A 33 3.44 -11.89 3.74
N PRO A 34 3.55 -12.07 5.08
CA PRO A 34 3.16 -11.03 6.03
C PRO A 34 3.98 -9.75 5.84
N VAL A 35 3.31 -8.59 5.99
CA VAL A 35 3.96 -7.27 5.89
C VAL A 35 5.16 -7.15 6.83
N ALA A 36 5.03 -7.63 8.07
CA ALA A 36 6.12 -7.60 9.05
C ALA A 36 7.38 -8.33 8.57
N VAL A 37 7.21 -9.51 7.93
CA VAL A 37 8.30 -10.32 7.39
C VAL A 37 8.97 -9.63 6.20
N ALA A 38 8.17 -9.08 5.28
CA ALA A 38 8.70 -8.30 4.16
C ALA A 38 9.42 -7.05 4.66
N GLY A 39 8.83 -6.33 5.61
CA GLY A 39 9.40 -5.15 6.25
C GLY A 39 10.77 -5.41 6.91
N ASP A 40 10.90 -6.56 7.58
CA ASP A 40 12.18 -6.99 8.17
C ASP A 40 13.29 -7.17 7.11
N CYS A 41 12.91 -7.52 5.89
CA CYS A 41 13.85 -7.74 4.79
C CYS A 41 14.19 -6.47 4.00
N VAL A 42 13.36 -5.42 4.06
CA VAL A 42 13.57 -4.15 3.34
C VAL A 42 14.06 -3.00 4.24
N GLY A 43 14.56 -3.32 5.44
CA GLY A 43 15.25 -2.34 6.29
C GLY A 43 14.55 -1.93 7.58
N ARG A 44 13.41 -2.52 7.92
CA ARG A 44 12.70 -2.37 9.22
C ARG A 44 12.16 -0.97 9.56
N CYS A 45 12.48 0.04 8.77
CA CYS A 45 12.14 1.44 9.04
C CYS A 45 11.20 2.02 8.00
N ILE A 46 10.76 1.24 7.01
CA ILE A 46 9.88 1.69 5.95
C ILE A 46 8.46 1.18 6.20
N GLY A 47 7.48 2.00 5.85
CA GLY A 47 6.07 1.67 5.97
C GLY A 47 5.23 2.93 6.13
N ALA A 48 3.95 2.83 5.78
CA ALA A 48 3.02 3.92 5.99
C ALA A 48 2.73 4.10 7.49
N MET A 49 2.65 5.33 7.94
CA MET A 49 2.41 5.66 9.34
C MET A 49 1.04 6.33 9.53
N GLY A 50 0.32 5.92 10.58
CA GLY A 50 -0.95 6.55 10.94
C GLY A 50 -2.11 6.21 10.00
N LEU A 51 -2.02 5.11 9.25
CA LEU A 51 -3.14 4.52 8.53
C LEU A 51 -3.83 3.47 9.39
N THR A 52 -5.14 3.39 9.25
CA THR A 52 -6.01 2.38 9.87
C THR A 52 -6.58 1.50 8.78
N SER A 53 -6.60 0.18 8.99
CA SER A 53 -7.37 -0.74 8.15
C SER A 53 -8.86 -0.59 8.46
N TYR A 54 -9.66 -0.37 7.43
CA TYR A 54 -11.11 -0.32 7.52
C TYR A 54 -11.78 -1.62 7.04
N HIS A 55 -11.00 -2.68 6.93
CA HIS A 55 -11.50 -4.00 6.58
C HIS A 55 -11.85 -4.80 7.85
N PRO A 56 -13.00 -5.51 7.88
CA PRO A 56 -13.45 -6.21 9.09
C PRO A 56 -12.65 -7.49 9.41
N ASP A 57 -12.03 -8.11 8.40
CA ASP A 57 -11.22 -9.32 8.58
C ASP A 57 -9.74 -9.00 8.61
N LEU A 58 -9.09 -9.23 9.75
CA LEU A 58 -7.65 -9.02 9.93
C LEU A 58 -6.76 -9.94 9.06
N ARG A 59 -7.34 -10.98 8.44
CA ARG A 59 -6.61 -11.86 7.51
C ARG A 59 -6.58 -11.34 6.08
N THR A 60 -7.29 -10.25 5.82
CA THR A 60 -7.31 -9.66 4.48
C THR A 60 -5.97 -9.07 4.13
N VAL A 61 -5.46 -9.44 2.97
CA VAL A 61 -4.19 -8.98 2.42
C VAL A 61 -4.47 -8.06 1.23
N LEU A 62 -3.78 -6.93 1.19
CA LEU A 62 -3.66 -6.04 0.04
C LEU A 62 -2.34 -6.35 -0.66
N CYS A 63 -2.37 -6.75 -1.94
CA CYS A 63 -1.16 -7.07 -2.67
C CYS A 63 -1.34 -6.80 -4.17
N GLY A 64 -0.70 -5.74 -4.67
CA GLY A 64 -0.82 -5.40 -6.09
C GLY A 64 0.05 -4.21 -6.49
N PRO A 65 0.19 -3.94 -7.80
CA PRO A 65 0.95 -2.80 -8.30
C PRO A 65 0.25 -1.48 -8.00
N ALA A 66 1.03 -0.47 -7.63
CA ALA A 66 0.54 0.86 -7.31
C ALA A 66 0.11 1.63 -8.56
N LEU A 67 -1.12 2.12 -8.57
CA LEU A 67 -1.53 3.26 -9.38
C LEU A 67 -1.59 4.48 -8.45
N THR A 68 -0.65 5.39 -8.62
CA THR A 68 -0.47 6.54 -7.73
C THR A 68 -1.29 7.75 -8.14
N VAL A 69 -1.89 8.42 -7.17
CA VAL A 69 -2.70 9.62 -7.38
C VAL A 69 -2.35 10.67 -6.34
N ARG A 70 -1.93 11.86 -6.77
CA ARG A 70 -1.83 13.03 -5.89
C ARG A 70 -3.03 13.94 -6.13
N VAL A 71 -3.68 14.37 -5.06
CA VAL A 71 -4.83 15.26 -5.16
C VAL A 71 -4.66 16.51 -4.29
N ARG A 72 -5.34 17.58 -4.65
CA ARG A 72 -5.57 18.68 -3.72
C ARG A 72 -6.34 18.13 -2.51
N PRO A 73 -5.95 18.46 -1.27
CA PRO A 73 -6.69 18.05 -0.08
C PRO A 73 -8.19 18.29 -0.22
N GLY A 74 -9.00 17.28 0.10
CA GLY A 74 -10.46 17.35 0.00
C GLY A 74 -11.05 17.29 -1.41
N ASP A 75 -10.26 16.95 -2.44
CA ASP A 75 -10.72 16.84 -3.83
C ASP A 75 -10.53 15.45 -4.40
N ASN A 76 -11.51 14.90 -5.12
CA ASN A 76 -11.39 13.54 -5.68
C ASN A 76 -11.57 13.44 -7.20
N LEU A 77 -11.49 14.56 -7.93
CA LEU A 77 -11.61 14.54 -9.39
C LEU A 77 -10.61 13.57 -10.02
N MET A 78 -9.32 13.69 -9.63
CA MET A 78 -8.26 12.88 -10.20
C MET A 78 -8.31 11.42 -9.73
N ILE A 79 -8.91 11.13 -8.57
CA ILE A 79 -9.11 9.75 -8.13
C ILE A 79 -10.13 9.05 -9.03
N HIS A 80 -11.23 9.71 -9.38
CA HIS A 80 -12.18 9.16 -10.37
C HIS A 80 -11.51 8.89 -11.71
N LYS A 81 -10.65 9.80 -12.18
CA LYS A 81 -9.91 9.59 -13.43
C LYS A 81 -8.92 8.44 -13.32
N ALA A 82 -8.21 8.32 -12.20
CA ALA A 82 -7.27 7.23 -11.96
C ALA A 82 -7.98 5.87 -11.96
N MET A 83 -9.14 5.76 -11.32
CA MET A 83 -9.94 4.53 -11.36
C MET A 83 -10.31 4.13 -12.79
N MET A 84 -10.64 5.08 -13.67
CA MET A 84 -10.93 4.78 -15.08
C MET A 84 -9.70 4.30 -15.88
N MET A 85 -8.48 4.54 -15.37
CA MET A 85 -7.21 4.10 -15.98
C MET A 85 -6.70 2.79 -15.37
N ALA A 86 -7.21 2.43 -14.20
CA ALA A 86 -6.80 1.26 -13.45
C ALA A 86 -7.19 -0.04 -14.16
N GLN A 87 -6.42 -1.10 -13.89
CA GLN A 87 -6.66 -2.45 -14.37
C GLN A 87 -6.92 -3.39 -13.20
N PRO A 88 -7.54 -4.56 -13.45
CA PRO A 88 -7.73 -5.56 -12.40
C PRO A 88 -6.42 -5.88 -11.66
N GLY A 89 -6.49 -5.90 -10.33
CA GLY A 89 -5.34 -6.13 -9.46
C GLY A 89 -4.54 -4.89 -9.07
N ASP A 90 -4.84 -3.69 -9.62
CA ASP A 90 -4.17 -2.46 -9.20
C ASP A 90 -4.62 -2.02 -7.80
N VAL A 91 -3.67 -1.50 -7.04
CA VAL A 91 -3.91 -0.77 -5.78
C VAL A 91 -3.90 0.72 -6.07
N ILE A 92 -4.98 1.42 -5.74
CA ILE A 92 -5.03 2.88 -5.84
C ILE A 92 -4.39 3.51 -4.60
N VAL A 93 -3.23 4.14 -4.78
CA VAL A 93 -2.50 4.81 -3.69
C VAL A 93 -2.67 6.32 -3.82
N ILE A 94 -3.25 6.95 -2.79
CA ILE A 94 -3.69 8.34 -2.83
C ILE A 94 -2.91 9.19 -1.83
N ASP A 95 -2.17 10.16 -2.34
CA ASP A 95 -1.58 11.26 -1.59
C ASP A 95 -2.63 12.39 -1.50
N GLY A 96 -3.37 12.43 -0.39
CA GLY A 96 -4.34 13.48 -0.06
C GLY A 96 -3.81 14.49 0.95
N GLY A 97 -2.49 14.48 1.21
CA GLY A 97 -1.83 15.40 2.14
C GLY A 97 -2.22 15.22 3.60
N GLY A 98 -2.76 14.07 3.98
CA GLY A 98 -3.20 13.78 5.34
C GLY A 98 -4.46 14.53 5.78
N ASP A 99 -5.16 15.21 4.88
CA ASP A 99 -6.35 16.00 5.20
C ASP A 99 -7.53 15.11 5.61
N LEU A 100 -8.17 15.48 6.72
CA LEU A 100 -9.35 14.79 7.27
C LEU A 100 -10.63 15.61 7.19
N THR A 101 -10.58 16.77 6.56
CA THR A 101 -11.73 17.68 6.52
C THR A 101 -12.81 17.23 5.55
N GLN A 102 -12.43 16.51 4.47
CA GLN A 102 -13.34 15.97 3.45
C GLN A 102 -12.91 14.57 3.05
N ALA A 103 -13.87 13.67 2.87
CA ALA A 103 -13.63 12.30 2.47
C ALA A 103 -13.29 12.21 0.97
N LEU A 104 -12.19 11.55 0.63
CA LEU A 104 -11.73 11.36 -0.74
C LEU A 104 -12.44 10.21 -1.44
N VAL A 105 -12.71 9.12 -0.70
CA VAL A 105 -13.31 7.88 -1.22
C VAL A 105 -14.48 7.47 -0.35
N GLY A 106 -15.53 6.91 -0.97
CA GLY A 106 -16.72 6.42 -0.30
C GLY A 106 -17.34 5.21 -0.99
N GLY A 107 -18.53 4.79 -0.53
CA GLY A 107 -19.20 3.55 -0.94
C GLY A 107 -19.42 3.40 -2.45
N LEU A 108 -19.82 4.45 -3.16
CA LEU A 108 -20.01 4.38 -4.62
C LEU A 108 -18.71 4.07 -5.36
N MET A 109 -17.58 4.61 -4.88
CA MET A 109 -16.27 4.32 -5.47
C MET A 109 -15.84 2.88 -5.15
N ARG A 110 -16.15 2.38 -3.94
CA ARG A 110 -15.94 0.98 -3.57
C ARG A 110 -16.70 0.03 -4.53
N VAL A 111 -17.98 0.27 -4.78
CA VAL A 111 -18.79 -0.55 -5.72
C VAL A 111 -18.15 -0.58 -7.11
N THR A 112 -17.70 0.57 -7.60
CA THR A 112 -17.01 0.66 -8.89
C THR A 112 -15.70 -0.13 -8.88
N ALA A 113 -14.89 0.03 -7.84
CA ALA A 113 -13.60 -0.65 -7.70
C ALA A 113 -13.75 -2.18 -7.63
N LEU A 114 -14.75 -2.68 -6.90
CA LEU A 114 -15.08 -4.11 -6.84
C LEU A 114 -15.48 -4.64 -8.22
N ALA A 115 -16.33 -3.92 -8.95
CA ALA A 115 -16.76 -4.30 -10.31
C ALA A 115 -15.58 -4.33 -11.29
N MET A 116 -14.60 -3.45 -11.11
CA MET A 116 -13.36 -3.39 -11.90
C MET A 116 -12.29 -4.38 -11.43
N LYS A 117 -12.54 -5.12 -10.35
CA LYS A 117 -11.59 -6.06 -9.73
C LYS A 117 -10.28 -5.38 -9.31
N LEU A 118 -10.35 -4.16 -8.81
CA LEU A 118 -9.21 -3.50 -8.19
C LEU A 118 -8.87 -4.21 -6.89
N GLU A 119 -7.60 -4.17 -6.52
CA GLU A 119 -7.13 -4.86 -5.32
C GLU A 119 -7.53 -4.13 -4.02
N GLY A 120 -7.49 -2.80 -4.03
CA GLY A 120 -7.87 -1.99 -2.88
C GLY A 120 -7.37 -0.55 -2.91
N PHE A 121 -7.43 0.11 -1.76
CA PHE A 121 -7.05 1.51 -1.60
C PHE A 121 -6.08 1.73 -0.44
N VAL A 122 -5.11 2.61 -0.65
CA VAL A 122 -4.25 3.19 0.39
C VAL A 122 -4.38 4.71 0.31
N ILE A 123 -4.85 5.37 1.39
CA ILE A 123 -5.31 6.75 1.33
C ILE A 123 -4.69 7.58 2.46
N ASP A 124 -3.81 8.49 2.12
CA ASP A 124 -3.35 9.50 3.05
C ASP A 124 -4.36 10.65 3.14
N GLY A 125 -5.51 10.37 3.75
CA GLY A 125 -6.65 11.25 3.85
C GLY A 125 -7.85 10.58 4.50
N ALA A 126 -9.02 11.23 4.44
CA ALA A 126 -10.26 10.70 5.01
C ALA A 126 -11.09 9.90 3.99
N VAL A 127 -11.88 8.99 4.53
CA VAL A 127 -12.89 8.20 3.80
C VAL A 127 -14.27 8.36 4.43
N ARG A 128 -15.30 7.81 3.79
CA ARG A 128 -16.68 7.78 4.32
C ARG A 128 -17.41 6.51 3.96
N ASP A 129 -18.66 6.41 4.37
CA ASP A 129 -19.55 5.27 4.11
C ASP A 129 -18.99 3.96 4.73
N LEU A 130 -18.59 4.06 6.02
CA LEU A 130 -17.87 2.95 6.71
C LEU A 130 -18.68 1.67 6.80
N VAL A 131 -20.02 1.75 6.79
CA VAL A 131 -20.89 0.56 6.78
C VAL A 131 -20.67 -0.25 5.52
N ASP A 132 -20.54 0.39 4.36
CA ASP A 132 -20.26 -0.29 3.09
C ASP A 132 -18.89 -0.99 3.13
N TRP A 133 -17.88 -0.36 3.75
CA TRP A 133 -16.55 -0.96 3.90
C TRP A 133 -16.55 -2.15 4.87
N ALA A 134 -17.42 -2.12 5.89
CA ALA A 134 -17.58 -3.22 6.85
C ALA A 134 -18.19 -4.48 6.23
N GLU A 135 -18.77 -4.42 5.03
CA GLU A 135 -19.18 -5.60 4.26
C GLU A 135 -17.98 -6.45 3.79
N GLY A 136 -16.77 -5.89 3.80
CA GLY A 136 -15.55 -6.59 3.38
C GLY A 136 -15.41 -6.69 1.85
N GLY A 137 -14.61 -7.65 1.41
CA GLY A 137 -14.38 -7.94 -0.01
C GLY A 137 -13.36 -7.05 -0.71
N MET A 138 -12.92 -5.95 -0.09
CA MET A 138 -11.87 -5.08 -0.61
C MET A 138 -11.10 -4.41 0.54
N PRO A 139 -9.79 -4.60 0.64
CA PRO A 139 -8.97 -3.91 1.66
C PRO A 139 -8.91 -2.41 1.40
N MET A 140 -9.02 -1.64 2.47
CA MET A 140 -8.85 -0.20 2.47
C MET A 140 -8.07 0.25 3.71
N PHE A 141 -7.05 1.04 3.48
CA PHE A 141 -6.26 1.71 4.51
C PHE A 141 -6.40 3.22 4.34
N ALA A 142 -6.76 3.93 5.41
CA ALA A 142 -6.91 5.37 5.36
C ALA A 142 -6.44 6.03 6.67
N ARG A 143 -6.12 7.32 6.61
CA ARG A 143 -5.70 8.08 7.80
C ARG A 143 -6.86 8.35 8.77
N GLY A 144 -8.07 8.48 8.25
CA GLY A 144 -9.25 8.74 9.06
C GLY A 144 -10.54 8.73 8.25
N HIS A 145 -11.62 9.20 8.86
CA HIS A 145 -12.91 9.24 8.22
C HIS A 145 -13.70 10.51 8.57
N THR A 146 -14.59 10.93 7.68
CA THR A 146 -15.53 12.03 7.88
C THR A 146 -16.74 11.88 6.95
N HIS A 147 -17.89 12.39 7.34
CA HIS A 147 -19.09 12.39 6.49
C HIS A 147 -19.05 13.44 5.37
N ARG A 148 -18.16 14.44 5.46
CA ARG A 148 -18.09 15.55 4.52
C ARG A 148 -17.64 15.06 3.15
N GLY A 149 -18.41 15.39 2.10
CA GLY A 149 -18.08 15.01 0.73
C GLY A 149 -16.97 15.85 0.12
N PRO A 150 -16.25 15.30 -0.89
CA PRO A 150 -15.15 15.98 -1.57
C PRO A 150 -15.62 16.99 -2.61
N SER A 151 -14.74 17.93 -2.97
CA SER A 151 -14.86 18.69 -4.21
C SER A 151 -14.42 17.88 -5.45
N LYS A 152 -14.67 18.44 -6.65
CA LYS A 152 -14.26 17.88 -7.94
C LYS A 152 -13.69 18.97 -8.85
N GLU A 153 -12.79 19.77 -8.31
CA GLU A 153 -12.22 20.94 -8.98
C GLU A 153 -10.75 20.71 -9.43
N GLY A 154 -10.08 19.70 -8.81
CA GLY A 154 -8.65 19.53 -8.94
C GLY A 154 -7.85 20.67 -8.28
N PRO A 155 -6.56 20.85 -8.58
CA PRO A 155 -5.74 20.03 -9.48
C PRO A 155 -5.35 18.67 -8.87
N GLY A 156 -4.55 17.90 -9.64
CA GLY A 156 -3.95 16.65 -9.18
C GLY A 156 -3.20 15.92 -10.29
N GLU A 157 -2.49 14.88 -9.90
CA GLU A 157 -1.58 14.15 -10.78
C GLU A 157 -1.80 12.65 -10.65
N ILE A 158 -1.62 11.91 -11.75
CA ILE A 158 -1.77 10.45 -11.81
C ILE A 158 -0.49 9.84 -12.37
N ASN A 159 -0.07 8.71 -11.80
CA ASN A 159 1.14 7.96 -12.15
C ASN A 159 2.41 8.81 -12.06
N VAL A 160 2.51 9.59 -10.99
CA VAL A 160 3.74 10.28 -10.56
C VAL A 160 4.22 9.70 -9.24
N PRO A 161 5.51 9.81 -8.88
CA PRO A 161 5.96 9.51 -7.52
C PRO A 161 5.24 10.38 -6.49
N ILE A 162 4.79 9.76 -5.40
CA ILE A 162 4.04 10.41 -4.33
C ILE A 162 4.62 10.07 -2.96
N ALA A 163 4.19 10.83 -1.93
CA ALA A 163 4.37 10.48 -0.53
C ALA A 163 3.00 10.19 0.08
N CYS A 164 2.76 8.96 0.50
CA CYS A 164 1.50 8.54 1.10
C CYS A 164 1.76 8.11 2.55
N ALA A 165 1.26 8.87 3.51
CA ALA A 165 1.44 8.58 4.94
C ALA A 165 2.90 8.36 5.37
N GLY A 166 3.82 9.14 4.81
CA GLY A 166 5.27 9.03 5.04
C GLY A 166 5.98 7.97 4.20
N LEU A 167 5.25 7.19 3.42
CA LEU A 167 5.78 6.18 2.52
C LEU A 167 5.98 6.77 1.12
N ALA A 168 7.20 6.70 0.58
CA ALA A 168 7.46 7.02 -0.83
C ALA A 168 6.92 5.88 -1.71
N VAL A 169 6.14 6.22 -2.72
CA VAL A 169 5.54 5.25 -3.66
C VAL A 169 5.72 5.75 -5.09
N CYS A 170 6.34 4.92 -5.92
CA CYS A 170 6.40 5.13 -7.36
C CYS A 170 5.30 4.35 -8.09
N PRO A 171 4.85 4.83 -9.27
CA PRO A 171 3.93 4.07 -10.10
C PRO A 171 4.48 2.67 -10.42
N GLY A 172 3.70 1.64 -10.17
CA GLY A 172 4.07 0.25 -10.41
C GLY A 172 4.81 -0.46 -9.26
N ASP A 173 5.15 0.23 -8.19
CA ASP A 173 5.69 -0.42 -6.97
C ASP A 173 4.70 -1.46 -6.44
N LEU A 174 5.22 -2.54 -5.86
CA LEU A 174 4.37 -3.51 -5.17
C LEU A 174 3.91 -2.94 -3.83
N ILE A 175 2.62 -2.78 -3.68
CA ILE A 175 1.99 -2.47 -2.40
C ILE A 175 1.64 -3.77 -1.70
N LEU A 176 2.10 -3.91 -0.46
CA LEU A 176 1.75 -5.01 0.42
C LEU A 176 1.17 -4.43 1.72
N GLY A 177 -0.02 -4.92 2.09
CA GLY A 177 -0.74 -4.46 3.28
C GLY A 177 -1.46 -5.61 3.98
N ASP A 178 -1.45 -5.59 5.30
CA ASP A 178 -2.21 -6.50 6.17
C ASP A 178 -2.60 -5.79 7.47
N ALA A 179 -2.99 -6.54 8.50
CA ALA A 179 -3.40 -5.97 9.79
C ALA A 179 -2.30 -5.15 10.49
N ASP A 180 -1.02 -5.39 10.17
CA ASP A 180 0.11 -4.69 10.78
C ASP A 180 0.41 -3.35 10.09
N GLY A 181 -0.02 -3.16 8.84
CA GLY A 181 0.17 -1.92 8.10
C GLY A 181 0.40 -2.09 6.61
N VAL A 182 1.01 -1.08 6.00
CA VAL A 182 1.26 -1.03 4.55
C VAL A 182 2.71 -0.66 4.26
N ILE A 183 3.33 -1.38 3.33
CA ILE A 183 4.64 -1.06 2.76
C ILE A 183 4.56 -0.98 1.24
N ALA A 184 5.53 -0.28 0.64
CA ALA A 184 5.78 -0.30 -0.80
C ALA A 184 7.17 -0.90 -1.05
N ILE A 185 7.26 -1.75 -2.05
CA ILE A 185 8.51 -2.37 -2.51
C ILE A 185 8.73 -1.93 -3.95
N SER A 186 9.91 -1.34 -4.23
CA SER A 186 10.24 -0.90 -5.59
C SER A 186 10.07 -2.05 -6.58
N ALA A 187 9.40 -1.78 -7.71
CA ALA A 187 9.15 -2.79 -8.75
C ALA A 187 10.44 -3.50 -9.19
N ASP A 188 11.56 -2.78 -9.22
CA ASP A 188 12.88 -3.30 -9.62
C ASP A 188 13.47 -4.25 -8.57
N GLU A 189 13.05 -4.16 -7.31
CA GLU A 189 13.59 -4.94 -6.20
C GLU A 189 12.75 -6.18 -5.86
N VAL A 190 11.47 -6.22 -6.24
CA VAL A 190 10.53 -7.28 -5.86
C VAL A 190 11.06 -8.67 -6.18
N ALA A 191 11.59 -8.90 -7.39
CA ALA A 191 12.08 -10.20 -7.80
C ALA A 191 13.31 -10.66 -6.99
N SER A 192 14.23 -9.75 -6.69
CA SER A 192 15.43 -10.04 -5.91
C SER A 192 15.17 -10.20 -4.41
N LEU A 193 14.08 -9.61 -3.93
CA LEU A 193 13.66 -9.66 -2.53
C LEU A 193 12.98 -10.99 -2.18
N LEU A 194 12.24 -11.58 -3.11
CA LEU A 194 11.43 -12.78 -2.87
C LEU A 194 12.22 -13.94 -2.20
N PRO A 195 13.40 -14.37 -2.69
CA PRO A 195 14.13 -15.43 -2.02
C PRO A 195 14.58 -15.06 -0.60
N LYS A 196 14.89 -13.80 -0.32
CA LYS A 196 15.27 -13.33 1.03
C LYS A 196 14.11 -13.44 2.00
N VAL A 197 12.91 -13.03 1.58
CA VAL A 197 11.69 -13.08 2.38
C VAL A 197 11.29 -14.54 2.63
N GLN A 198 11.37 -15.41 1.63
CA GLN A 198 11.09 -16.84 1.79
C GLN A 198 12.05 -17.52 2.79
N ALA A 199 13.33 -17.19 2.73
CA ALA A 199 14.32 -17.67 3.70
C ALA A 199 14.04 -17.16 5.12
N HIS A 200 13.57 -15.90 5.24
CA HIS A 200 13.17 -15.33 6.52
C HIS A 200 11.96 -16.05 7.11
N LEU A 201 10.91 -16.29 6.32
CA LEU A 201 9.74 -17.07 6.71
C LEU A 201 10.12 -18.47 7.20
N ALA A 202 10.97 -19.17 6.46
CA ALA A 202 11.42 -20.52 6.85
C ALA A 202 12.16 -20.51 8.19
N ARG A 203 13.01 -19.49 8.43
CA ARG A 203 13.71 -19.32 9.71
C ARG A 203 12.74 -19.05 10.85
N GLU A 204 11.75 -18.18 10.65
CA GLU A 204 10.74 -17.89 11.68
C GLU A 204 9.88 -19.11 12.00
N ALA A 205 9.51 -19.90 11.00
CA ALA A 205 8.78 -21.15 11.22
C ALA A 205 9.57 -22.12 12.13
N GLY A 206 10.87 -22.22 11.95
CA GLY A 206 11.76 -23.01 12.81
C GLY A 206 11.81 -22.51 14.25
N ILE A 207 11.92 -21.18 14.43
CA ILE A 207 11.89 -20.54 15.76
C ILE A 207 10.53 -20.78 16.44
N ARG A 208 9.44 -20.58 15.73
CA ARG A 208 8.08 -20.81 16.22
C ARG A 208 7.89 -22.26 16.68
N ALA A 209 8.33 -23.22 15.88
CA ALA A 209 8.27 -24.64 16.25
C ALA A 209 9.07 -24.97 17.52
N THR A 210 10.19 -24.32 17.74
CA THR A 210 11.00 -24.45 18.98
C THR A 210 10.27 -23.83 20.17
N ASN A 211 9.75 -22.62 20.02
CA ASN A 211 9.02 -21.91 21.07
C ASN A 211 7.75 -22.66 21.49
N MET A 212 7.03 -23.27 20.55
CA MET A 212 5.82 -24.07 20.85
C MET A 212 6.11 -25.30 21.72
N ARG A 213 7.34 -25.81 21.74
CA ARG A 213 7.76 -26.89 22.64
C ARG A 213 8.11 -26.40 24.05
N GLY A 214 7.98 -25.11 24.32
CA GLY A 214 8.35 -24.50 25.60
C GLY A 214 9.87 -24.43 25.83
N THR A 215 10.64 -24.66 24.78
CA THR A 215 12.11 -24.57 24.82
C THR A 215 12.53 -23.30 24.09
N SER A 216 12.87 -22.25 24.83
CA SER A 216 13.67 -21.17 24.25
C SER A 216 15.12 -21.60 24.17
N ASP A 217 15.84 -21.19 23.14
CA ASP A 217 17.29 -21.35 23.07
C ASP A 217 17.95 -20.16 23.83
N PRO A 218 18.39 -20.38 25.11
CA PRO A 218 18.99 -19.30 25.90
C PRO A 218 20.24 -18.76 25.25
N GLU A 219 21.04 -19.63 24.63
CA GLU A 219 22.30 -19.25 24.01
C GLU A 219 22.11 -18.25 22.85
N ARG A 220 20.96 -18.27 22.20
CA ARG A 220 20.64 -17.31 21.13
C ARG A 220 20.74 -15.86 21.57
N PHE A 221 20.28 -15.55 22.77
CA PHE A 221 20.29 -14.17 23.30
C PHE A 221 21.53 -13.90 24.14
N ASP A 222 22.01 -14.90 24.88
CA ASP A 222 23.22 -14.78 25.69
C ASP A 222 24.45 -14.50 24.83
N SER A 223 24.58 -15.17 23.66
CA SER A 223 25.65 -14.87 22.71
C SER A 223 25.61 -13.42 22.21
N MET A 224 24.40 -12.87 21.94
CA MET A 224 24.23 -11.46 21.55
C MET A 224 24.58 -10.50 22.68
N LEU A 225 24.24 -10.84 23.93
CA LEU A 225 24.55 -10.04 25.10
C LEU A 225 26.04 -10.04 25.39
N ARG A 226 26.69 -11.22 25.30
CA ARG A 226 28.16 -11.35 25.45
C ARG A 226 28.91 -10.54 24.38
N ALA A 227 28.42 -10.56 23.13
CA ALA A 227 29.00 -9.74 22.05
C ALA A 227 28.92 -8.22 22.32
N LYS A 228 28.03 -7.80 23.21
CA LYS A 228 27.89 -6.41 23.70
C LYS A 228 28.65 -6.17 25.01
N GLY A 229 29.39 -7.15 25.54
CA GLY A 229 30.18 -7.04 26.75
C GLY A 229 29.40 -7.33 28.04
N LEU A 230 28.18 -7.89 27.96
CA LEU A 230 27.44 -8.28 29.17
C LEU A 230 27.88 -9.65 29.69
N PRO A 231 28.03 -9.83 31.00
CA PRO A 231 28.48 -11.10 31.64
C PRO A 231 27.30 -12.06 31.87
N VAL A 232 26.73 -12.58 30.79
CA VAL A 232 25.62 -13.59 30.83
C VAL A 232 26.09 -14.94 30.33
#